data_20c6ecba3ef5fcddefb0918ab2b9b11a
#
_entry.id   20c6ecba3ef5fcddefb0918ab2b9b11a
#
_cell.length_a   1.000
_cell.length_b   1.000
_cell.length_c   1.000
_cell.angle_alpha   90.00
_cell.angle_beta   90.00
_cell.angle_gamma   90.00
#
_symmetry.space_group_name_H-M   'P 1'
#
loop_
_entity.id
_entity.type
_entity.pdbx_description
1 polymer ?
#
loop_
_entity_poly.entity_id
_entity_poly.type
_entity_poly.pdbx_seq_one_letter_code
_entity_poly.pdbx_strand_id
1 'polypeptide(L)'
;MADRKAVNPIVKNGTETVSGTGDMAPYLFHEGTNYRAYEYLGAHRTEDGDVFRVWAPNADSVSVSGDFNDWSDSDGMTRVTAGGVWEAKIPSDRARAGQKYKYRIVARDRVLFKADPYGTSMECPPATASVLTDPSAFRWQDDGWMAYRKKTMGERMYDQPMNIYEVHLGSWRRHEDGSYFSYRETAEELAPYVKQMGYTHVELMP
;
A
#
# COMPACT_ATOMS: atom_id res chain seq x y z
N MET A 1 -17.35 27.97 -24.18
CA MET A 1 -16.61 28.09 -22.90
C MET A 1 -17.41 27.30 -21.89
N ALA A 2 -16.98 26.07 -21.61
CA ALA A 2 -17.67 25.15 -20.71
C ALA A 2 -16.87 25.05 -19.41
N ASP A 3 -17.55 25.38 -18.34
CA ASP A 3 -17.07 25.40 -16.95
C ASP A 3 -16.62 23.98 -16.51
N ARG A 4 -15.33 23.79 -16.31
CA ARG A 4 -14.78 22.59 -15.66
C ARG A 4 -14.76 22.87 -14.15
N LYS A 5 -15.79 22.50 -13.45
CA LYS A 5 -15.74 22.38 -11.98
C LYS A 5 -14.88 21.18 -11.60
N ALA A 6 -13.70 21.48 -11.10
CA ALA A 6 -12.88 20.48 -10.41
C ALA A 6 -13.56 20.07 -9.11
N VAL A 7 -13.97 18.81 -9.03
CA VAL A 7 -14.44 18.21 -7.78
C VAL A 7 -13.23 17.54 -7.11
N ASN A 8 -12.69 18.22 -6.10
CA ASN A 8 -11.76 17.59 -5.15
C ASN A 8 -12.58 16.95 -4.03
N PRO A 9 -12.59 15.64 -3.86
CA PRO A 9 -13.16 15.06 -2.65
C PRO A 9 -12.15 15.20 -1.51
N ILE A 10 -12.50 16.02 -0.54
CA ILE A 10 -11.84 16.09 0.76
C ILE A 10 -12.08 14.75 1.45
N VAL A 11 -11.00 14.02 1.72
CA VAL A 11 -11.04 12.82 2.57
C VAL A 11 -11.42 13.27 3.97
N LYS A 12 -12.65 13.04 4.36
CA LYS A 12 -13.07 13.11 5.77
C LYS A 12 -12.66 11.79 6.42
N ASN A 13 -11.88 11.89 7.51
CA ASN A 13 -11.64 10.78 8.43
C ASN A 13 -12.97 10.30 9.00
N GLY A 14 -13.46 9.22 8.48
CA GLY A 14 -14.63 8.49 8.92
C GLY A 14 -14.54 7.11 8.28
N THR A 15 -14.59 6.09 9.10
CA THR A 15 -14.76 4.70 8.71
C THR A 15 -16.00 4.54 7.84
N GLU A 16 -15.89 4.85 6.57
CA GLU A 16 -16.90 4.45 5.60
C GLU A 16 -16.54 3.05 5.12
N THR A 17 -17.31 2.09 5.63
CA THR A 17 -17.42 0.73 5.09
C THR A 17 -17.57 0.81 3.57
N VAL A 18 -16.68 0.12 2.87
CA VAL A 18 -16.74 -0.05 1.41
C VAL A 18 -17.92 -0.97 1.07
N SER A 19 -19.13 -0.46 1.23
CA SER A 19 -20.36 -1.06 0.74
C SER A 19 -21.01 -0.10 -0.24
N GLY A 20 -20.66 -0.20 -1.51
CA GLY A 20 -21.31 0.59 -2.56
C GLY A 20 -20.57 0.77 -3.88
N THR A 21 -19.32 0.30 -3.98
CA THR A 21 -18.56 0.34 -5.25
C THR A 21 -18.35 -1.06 -5.84
N GLY A 22 -19.16 -2.05 -5.42
CA GLY A 22 -18.93 -3.47 -5.72
C GLY A 22 -18.74 -3.81 -7.20
N ASP A 23 -19.43 -3.14 -8.10
CA ASP A 23 -19.40 -3.49 -9.51
C ASP A 23 -18.48 -2.61 -10.37
N MET A 24 -18.16 -1.40 -9.91
CA MET A 24 -17.40 -0.43 -10.71
C MET A 24 -15.89 -0.68 -10.65
N ALA A 25 -15.33 -1.02 -9.48
CA ALA A 25 -13.90 -1.19 -9.33
C ALA A 25 -13.32 -2.35 -10.17
N PRO A 26 -13.92 -3.57 -10.20
CA PRO A 26 -13.49 -4.63 -11.09
C PRO A 26 -13.70 -4.30 -12.57
N TYR A 27 -14.79 -3.62 -12.93
CA TYR A 27 -15.02 -3.17 -14.30
C TYR A 27 -13.91 -2.23 -14.77
N LEU A 28 -13.64 -1.15 -14.04
CA LEU A 28 -12.58 -0.20 -14.37
C LEU A 28 -11.19 -0.83 -14.36
N PHE A 29 -10.96 -1.84 -13.50
CA PHE A 29 -9.72 -2.59 -13.52
C PHE A 29 -9.51 -3.33 -14.84
N HIS A 30 -10.54 -4.04 -15.31
CA HIS A 30 -10.45 -4.78 -16.59
C HIS A 30 -10.41 -3.86 -17.83
N GLU A 31 -10.98 -2.66 -17.74
CA GLU A 31 -10.85 -1.61 -18.77
C GLU A 31 -9.47 -0.92 -18.74
N GLY A 32 -8.64 -1.17 -17.72
CA GLY A 32 -7.33 -0.53 -17.55
C GLY A 32 -7.40 0.93 -17.13
N THR A 33 -8.54 1.38 -16.58
CA THR A 33 -8.78 2.78 -16.18
C THR A 33 -8.91 2.96 -14.68
N ASN A 34 -8.76 1.90 -13.89
CA ASN A 34 -8.76 1.98 -12.43
C ASN A 34 -7.38 2.40 -11.89
N TYR A 35 -7.13 3.70 -11.79
CA TYR A 35 -5.90 4.25 -11.21
C TYR A 35 -5.76 3.99 -9.69
N ARG A 36 -6.82 3.50 -9.04
CA ARG A 36 -6.86 3.16 -7.61
C ARG A 36 -7.08 1.65 -7.41
N ALA A 37 -6.54 0.84 -8.30
CA ALA A 37 -6.67 -0.63 -8.21
C ALA A 37 -6.17 -1.20 -6.87
N TYR A 38 -5.24 -0.52 -6.19
CA TYR A 38 -4.74 -0.86 -4.86
C TYR A 38 -5.82 -0.77 -3.75
N GLU A 39 -6.93 -0.10 -3.97
CA GLU A 39 -8.06 -0.08 -3.03
C GLU A 39 -9.01 -1.27 -3.22
N TYR A 40 -8.88 -1.95 -4.35
CA TYR A 40 -9.69 -3.11 -4.69
C TYR A 40 -8.88 -4.42 -4.58
N LEU A 41 -7.67 -4.47 -5.17
CA LEU A 41 -6.79 -5.63 -5.14
C LEU A 41 -5.86 -5.59 -3.91
N GLY A 42 -5.41 -6.77 -3.49
CA GLY A 42 -4.59 -6.92 -2.28
C GLY A 42 -5.38 -7.43 -1.09
N ALA A 43 -4.79 -7.32 0.09
CA ALA A 43 -5.42 -7.69 1.35
C ALA A 43 -5.96 -6.44 2.04
N HIS A 44 -7.27 -6.44 2.32
CA HIS A 44 -7.97 -5.32 2.94
C HIS A 44 -8.69 -5.76 4.20
N ARG A 45 -8.41 -5.08 5.31
CA ARG A 45 -9.10 -5.31 6.57
C ARG A 45 -10.53 -4.78 6.54
N THR A 46 -11.46 -5.60 6.99
CA THR A 46 -12.86 -5.25 7.21
C THR A 46 -13.27 -5.56 8.66
N GLU A 47 -14.47 -5.18 9.06
CA GLU A 47 -14.98 -5.47 10.42
C GLU A 47 -15.01 -6.97 10.72
N ASP A 48 -15.32 -7.80 9.73
CA ASP A 48 -15.49 -9.25 9.88
C ASP A 48 -14.26 -10.08 9.51
N GLY A 49 -13.17 -9.47 9.05
CA GLY A 49 -11.95 -10.17 8.61
C GLY A 49 -11.19 -9.47 7.51
N ASP A 50 -10.22 -10.15 6.96
CA ASP A 50 -9.43 -9.64 5.85
C ASP A 50 -9.93 -10.23 4.52
N VAL A 51 -10.17 -9.35 3.55
CA VAL A 51 -10.55 -9.72 2.17
C VAL A 51 -9.31 -9.68 1.30
N PHE A 52 -9.00 -10.79 0.66
CA PHE A 52 -7.86 -10.96 -0.24
C PHE A 52 -8.36 -11.00 -1.67
N ARG A 53 -7.78 -10.17 -2.54
CA ARG A 53 -8.08 -10.16 -3.97
C ARG A 53 -6.82 -10.16 -4.79
N VAL A 54 -6.76 -11.05 -5.78
CA VAL A 54 -5.64 -11.14 -6.72
C VAL A 54 -6.14 -11.37 -8.14
N TRP A 55 -5.46 -10.75 -9.08
CA TRP A 55 -5.69 -11.00 -10.50
C TRP A 55 -4.81 -12.14 -10.99
N ALA A 56 -5.43 -13.25 -11.33
CA ALA A 56 -4.77 -14.44 -11.88
C ALA A 56 -5.63 -15.06 -12.99
N PRO A 57 -5.67 -14.43 -14.18
CA PRO A 57 -6.64 -14.78 -15.24
C PRO A 57 -6.48 -16.19 -15.79
N ASN A 58 -5.25 -16.72 -15.76
CA ASN A 58 -4.90 -18.03 -16.30
C ASN A 58 -4.77 -19.12 -15.22
N ALA A 59 -5.20 -18.84 -14.00
CA ALA A 59 -5.18 -19.83 -12.92
C ALA A 59 -6.38 -20.78 -13.03
N ASP A 60 -6.12 -22.05 -12.75
CA ASP A 60 -7.15 -23.09 -12.60
C ASP A 60 -7.77 -23.00 -11.19
N SER A 61 -6.94 -22.70 -10.18
CA SER A 61 -7.37 -22.41 -8.81
C SER A 61 -6.37 -21.49 -8.10
N VAL A 62 -6.87 -20.74 -7.13
CA VAL A 62 -6.05 -19.89 -6.25
C VAL A 62 -6.46 -20.13 -4.81
N SER A 63 -5.51 -20.14 -3.89
CA SER A 63 -5.75 -20.10 -2.45
C SER A 63 -4.82 -19.10 -1.77
N VAL A 64 -5.24 -18.58 -0.62
CA VAL A 64 -4.38 -17.79 0.26
C VAL A 64 -3.71 -18.74 1.25
N SER A 65 -2.39 -18.74 1.28
CA SER A 65 -1.58 -19.61 2.14
C SER A 65 -0.71 -18.72 3.02
N GLY A 66 -0.77 -18.90 4.33
CA GLY A 66 -0.07 -18.03 5.28
C GLY A 66 -0.06 -18.57 6.70
N ASP A 67 0.46 -17.77 7.63
CA ASP A 67 0.59 -18.15 9.05
C ASP A 67 -0.77 -18.49 9.69
N PHE A 68 -1.86 -17.92 9.18
CA PHE A 68 -3.22 -18.14 9.70
C PHE A 68 -3.84 -19.50 9.32
N ASN A 69 -3.20 -20.28 8.44
CA ASN A 69 -3.64 -21.61 8.02
C ASN A 69 -2.49 -22.61 7.89
N ASP A 70 -1.39 -22.38 8.65
CA ASP A 70 -0.19 -23.22 8.63
C ASP A 70 0.37 -23.45 7.21
N TRP A 71 0.25 -22.43 6.38
CA TRP A 71 0.71 -22.43 4.97
C TRP A 71 0.04 -23.52 4.11
N SER A 72 -1.14 -23.97 4.51
CA SER A 72 -1.96 -24.91 3.74
C SER A 72 -2.70 -24.22 2.58
N ASP A 73 -3.39 -25.00 1.76
CA ASP A 73 -4.26 -24.51 0.70
C ASP A 73 -5.76 -24.53 1.06
N SER A 74 -6.06 -24.62 2.35
CA SER A 74 -7.43 -24.74 2.88
C SER A 74 -8.31 -23.51 2.58
N ASP A 75 -7.71 -22.33 2.45
CA ASP A 75 -8.44 -21.09 2.15
C ASP A 75 -8.46 -20.83 0.63
N GLY A 76 -9.26 -21.64 -0.07
CA GLY A 76 -9.50 -21.48 -1.51
C GLY A 76 -10.20 -20.17 -1.83
N MET A 77 -9.81 -19.55 -2.94
CA MET A 77 -10.39 -18.30 -3.44
C MET A 77 -11.46 -18.60 -4.50
N THR A 78 -12.50 -17.79 -4.54
CA THR A 78 -13.54 -17.81 -5.58
C THR A 78 -13.17 -16.86 -6.71
N ARG A 79 -13.32 -17.29 -7.95
CA ARG A 79 -13.18 -16.41 -9.10
C ARG A 79 -14.40 -15.49 -9.22
N VAL A 80 -14.22 -14.20 -8.92
CA VAL A 80 -15.32 -13.23 -8.81
C VAL A 80 -15.55 -12.41 -10.08
N THR A 81 -14.61 -12.46 -11.04
CA THR A 81 -14.80 -11.83 -12.36
C THR A 81 -14.42 -12.78 -13.50
N ALA A 82 -15.08 -12.62 -14.65
CA ALA A 82 -14.71 -13.35 -15.88
C ALA A 82 -13.26 -13.05 -16.31
N GLY A 83 -12.76 -11.83 -16.03
CA GLY A 83 -11.40 -11.40 -16.31
C GLY A 83 -10.35 -11.95 -15.35
N GLY A 84 -10.73 -12.76 -14.36
CA GLY A 84 -9.80 -13.55 -13.53
C GLY A 84 -9.34 -12.88 -12.25
N VAL A 85 -10.14 -12.07 -11.62
CA VAL A 85 -9.95 -11.68 -10.22
C VAL A 85 -10.52 -12.77 -9.32
N TRP A 86 -9.72 -13.15 -8.33
CA TRP A 86 -10.03 -14.13 -7.30
C TRP A 86 -10.15 -13.46 -5.95
N GLU A 87 -11.08 -13.93 -5.13
CA GLU A 87 -11.36 -13.37 -3.80
C GLU A 87 -11.50 -14.46 -2.75
N ALA A 88 -10.96 -14.20 -1.57
CA ALA A 88 -11.26 -14.95 -0.34
C ALA A 88 -11.43 -13.98 0.82
N LYS A 89 -12.24 -14.36 1.79
CA LYS A 89 -12.40 -13.66 3.07
C LYS A 89 -11.95 -14.57 4.20
N ILE A 90 -10.98 -14.10 4.98
CA ILE A 90 -10.46 -14.82 6.16
C ILE A 90 -10.96 -14.09 7.41
N PRO A 91 -11.65 -14.77 8.33
CA PRO A 91 -12.17 -14.15 9.54
C PRO A 91 -11.08 -13.50 10.41
N SER A 92 -11.44 -12.44 11.14
CA SER A 92 -10.50 -11.64 11.96
C SER A 92 -9.93 -12.39 13.18
N ASP A 93 -10.55 -13.46 13.61
CA ASP A 93 -10.02 -14.36 14.64
C ASP A 93 -8.86 -15.21 14.13
N ARG A 94 -8.75 -15.43 12.83
CA ARG A 94 -7.67 -16.17 12.17
C ARG A 94 -6.60 -15.25 11.60
N ALA A 95 -6.97 -14.28 10.75
CA ALA A 95 -6.03 -13.38 10.11
C ALA A 95 -5.74 -12.14 10.98
N ARG A 96 -4.47 -11.88 11.27
CA ARG A 96 -4.02 -10.80 12.16
C ARG A 96 -2.88 -10.02 11.51
N ALA A 97 -2.76 -8.74 11.88
CA ALA A 97 -1.61 -7.93 11.47
C ALA A 97 -0.29 -8.58 11.91
N GLY A 98 0.71 -8.51 11.06
CA GLY A 98 2.03 -9.14 11.25
C GLY A 98 2.15 -10.55 10.69
N GLN A 99 1.05 -11.23 10.38
CA GLN A 99 1.11 -12.56 9.76
C GLN A 99 1.50 -12.48 8.30
N LYS A 100 2.22 -13.50 7.85
CA LYS A 100 2.75 -13.62 6.51
C LYS A 100 1.81 -14.43 5.63
N TYR A 101 1.77 -14.10 4.34
CA TYR A 101 0.97 -14.84 3.37
C TYR A 101 1.55 -14.77 1.95
N LYS A 102 1.10 -15.71 1.13
CA LYS A 102 1.29 -15.74 -0.32
C LYS A 102 0.02 -16.22 -1.00
N TYR A 103 -0.11 -15.94 -2.27
CA TYR A 103 -1.08 -16.62 -3.12
C TYR A 103 -0.46 -17.91 -3.66
N ARG A 104 -1.12 -19.04 -3.42
CA ARG A 104 -0.82 -20.32 -4.04
C ARG A 104 -1.68 -20.44 -5.29
N ILE A 105 -1.04 -20.41 -6.43
CA ILE A 105 -1.70 -20.38 -7.74
C ILE A 105 -1.43 -21.69 -8.44
N VAL A 106 -2.47 -22.40 -8.83
CA VAL A 106 -2.39 -23.59 -9.69
C VAL A 106 -2.72 -23.15 -11.11
N ALA A 107 -1.82 -23.41 -12.02
CA ALA A 107 -2.00 -23.13 -13.44
C ALA A 107 -1.43 -24.30 -14.25
N ARG A 108 -2.31 -24.99 -14.94
CA ARG A 108 -2.00 -26.24 -15.64
C ARG A 108 -1.40 -27.27 -14.69
N ASP A 109 -0.15 -27.68 -14.90
CA ASP A 109 0.61 -28.64 -14.10
C ASP A 109 1.54 -28.02 -13.06
N ARG A 110 1.45 -26.70 -12.85
CA ARG A 110 2.35 -25.95 -11.96
C ARG A 110 1.64 -25.38 -10.76
N VAL A 111 2.31 -25.44 -9.62
CA VAL A 111 1.94 -24.74 -8.39
C VAL A 111 2.96 -23.64 -8.15
N LEU A 112 2.48 -22.41 -8.05
CA LEU A 112 3.30 -21.22 -7.84
C LEU A 112 2.90 -20.54 -6.54
N PHE A 113 3.88 -20.16 -5.72
CA PHE A 113 3.68 -19.30 -4.57
C PHE A 113 4.15 -17.88 -4.93
N LYS A 114 3.23 -16.92 -4.92
CA LYS A 114 3.50 -15.53 -5.28
C LYS A 114 3.18 -14.60 -4.13
N ALA A 115 4.05 -13.63 -3.93
CA ALA A 115 3.74 -12.48 -3.08
C ALA A 115 2.53 -11.72 -3.66
N ASP A 116 1.86 -10.98 -2.80
CA ASP A 116 0.78 -10.10 -3.22
C ASP A 116 1.35 -8.88 -3.96
N PRO A 117 0.99 -8.65 -5.23
CA PRO A 117 1.46 -7.49 -5.98
C PRO A 117 1.00 -6.15 -5.36
N TYR A 118 -0.06 -6.18 -4.56
CA TYR A 118 -0.60 -5.02 -3.84
C TYR A 118 -0.33 -5.07 -2.33
N GLY A 119 0.59 -5.97 -1.90
CA GLY A 119 0.99 -6.07 -0.50
C GLY A 119 1.61 -4.76 -0.01
N THR A 120 1.11 -4.25 1.11
CA THR A 120 1.58 -2.99 1.72
C THR A 120 2.83 -3.17 2.57
N SER A 121 3.17 -4.41 2.92
CA SER A 121 4.40 -4.77 3.62
C SER A 121 4.89 -6.13 3.15
N MET A 122 6.20 -6.30 3.17
CA MET A 122 6.89 -7.49 2.69
C MET A 122 7.92 -7.96 3.69
N GLU A 123 8.26 -9.25 3.67
CA GLU A 123 9.43 -9.74 4.37
C GLU A 123 10.72 -9.15 3.80
N CYS A 124 11.75 -9.07 4.66
CA CYS A 124 13.09 -8.74 4.20
C CYS A 124 13.70 -9.92 3.41
N PRO A 125 14.41 -9.65 2.32
CA PRO A 125 15.15 -10.67 1.58
C PRO A 125 16.08 -11.50 2.49
N PRO A 126 16.24 -12.80 2.22
CA PRO A 126 15.79 -13.57 1.03
C PRO A 126 14.35 -14.06 1.09
N ALA A 127 13.63 -13.80 2.17
CA ALA A 127 12.22 -14.14 2.28
C ALA A 127 11.37 -13.26 1.33
N THR A 128 10.20 -13.75 0.94
CA THR A 128 9.40 -13.12 -0.13
C THR A 128 7.90 -13.15 0.13
N ALA A 129 7.46 -13.34 1.37
CA ALA A 129 6.04 -13.29 1.68
C ALA A 129 5.56 -11.85 1.87
N SER A 130 4.32 -11.60 1.56
CA SER A 130 3.62 -10.39 1.96
C SER A 130 3.23 -10.48 3.44
N VAL A 131 3.16 -9.33 4.11
CA VAL A 131 2.81 -9.23 5.53
C VAL A 131 1.52 -8.46 5.66
N LEU A 132 0.54 -9.01 6.39
CA LEU A 132 -0.70 -8.32 6.71
C LEU A 132 -0.42 -7.09 7.56
N THR A 133 -0.93 -5.95 7.16
CA THR A 133 -0.81 -4.70 7.89
C THR A 133 -2.17 -4.11 8.21
N ASP A 134 -2.21 -3.33 9.27
CA ASP A 134 -3.34 -2.46 9.58
C ASP A 134 -2.88 -1.00 9.42
N PRO A 135 -3.12 -0.39 8.26
CA PRO A 135 -2.70 0.99 8.03
C PRO A 135 -3.45 1.99 8.93
N SER A 136 -4.60 1.61 9.50
CA SER A 136 -5.35 2.46 10.42
C SER A 136 -4.71 2.57 11.80
N ALA A 137 -3.76 1.69 12.12
CA ALA A 137 -3.02 1.73 13.38
C ALA A 137 -2.04 2.91 13.45
N PHE A 138 -1.62 3.47 12.31
CA PHE A 138 -0.75 4.64 12.28
C PHE A 138 -1.57 5.93 12.32
N ARG A 139 -1.22 6.80 13.27
CA ARG A 139 -1.81 8.14 13.37
C ARG A 139 -0.78 9.19 12.98
N TRP A 140 -1.10 9.94 11.94
CA TRP A 140 -0.32 11.09 11.54
C TRP A 140 -0.39 12.18 12.63
N GLN A 141 0.72 12.84 12.89
CA GLN A 141 0.82 13.94 13.87
C GLN A 141 1.21 15.25 13.17
N ASP A 142 0.76 15.42 11.95
CA ASP A 142 1.14 16.52 11.06
C ASP A 142 0.02 17.53 10.81
N ASP A 143 -1.06 17.50 11.59
CA ASP A 143 -2.21 18.42 11.47
C ASP A 143 -1.77 19.90 11.46
N GLY A 144 -0.81 20.26 12.31
CA GLY A 144 -0.25 21.61 12.36
C GLY A 144 0.46 22.00 11.07
N TRP A 145 1.23 21.08 10.50
CA TRP A 145 1.88 21.27 9.22
C TRP A 145 0.87 21.37 8.07
N MET A 146 -0.12 20.50 8.04
CA MET A 146 -1.16 20.52 7.02
C MET A 146 -1.99 21.79 7.07
N ALA A 147 -2.32 22.29 8.26
CA ALA A 147 -3.00 23.58 8.44
C ALA A 147 -2.13 24.77 7.98
N TYR A 148 -0.86 24.78 8.36
CA TYR A 148 0.12 25.78 7.91
C TYR A 148 0.27 25.76 6.39
N ARG A 149 0.46 24.59 5.80
CA ARG A 149 0.59 24.40 4.35
C ARG A 149 -0.64 24.93 3.61
N LYS A 150 -1.84 24.59 4.07
CA LYS A 150 -3.09 25.07 3.48
C LYS A 150 -3.22 26.59 3.56
N LYS A 151 -2.88 27.19 4.70
CA LYS A 151 -2.98 28.64 4.93
C LYS A 151 -1.92 29.44 4.17
N THR A 152 -0.69 28.97 4.15
CA THR A 152 0.47 29.76 3.70
C THR A 152 0.85 29.44 2.27
N MET A 153 0.71 28.20 1.85
CA MET A 153 1.13 27.75 0.52
C MET A 153 -0.02 27.66 -0.47
N GLY A 154 -1.25 27.32 -0.06
CA GLY A 154 -2.46 27.30 -0.87
C GLY A 154 -2.28 27.57 -2.36
N GLU A 155 -2.85 28.66 -2.83
CA GLU A 155 -2.75 29.11 -4.23
C GLU A 155 -1.35 29.61 -4.61
N ARG A 156 -0.53 30.00 -3.64
CA ARG A 156 0.82 30.53 -3.83
C ARG A 156 1.95 29.48 -3.74
N MET A 157 1.61 28.20 -3.76
CA MET A 157 2.61 27.14 -3.63
C MET A 157 3.71 27.22 -4.71
N TYR A 158 3.32 27.61 -5.91
CA TYR A 158 4.25 27.73 -7.05
C TYR A 158 5.03 29.06 -7.09
N ASP A 159 4.68 30.03 -6.23
CA ASP A 159 5.37 31.32 -6.13
C ASP A 159 6.46 31.32 -5.05
N GLN A 160 6.63 30.19 -4.35
CA GLN A 160 7.63 30.09 -3.29
C GLN A 160 8.99 29.63 -3.83
N PRO A 161 10.09 30.08 -3.22
CA PRO A 161 11.41 29.54 -3.53
C PRO A 161 11.45 28.02 -3.35
N MET A 162 12.09 27.34 -4.30
CA MET A 162 12.27 25.90 -4.25
C MET A 162 13.77 25.58 -4.25
N ASN A 163 14.22 24.86 -3.21
CA ASN A 163 15.55 24.32 -3.08
C ASN A 163 15.42 22.85 -2.67
N ILE A 164 15.74 21.95 -3.58
CA ILE A 164 15.52 20.51 -3.45
C ILE A 164 16.82 19.83 -3.04
N TYR A 165 16.78 19.00 -2.01
CA TYR A 165 17.84 18.07 -1.66
C TYR A 165 17.46 16.67 -2.11
N GLU A 166 18.10 16.20 -3.17
CA GLU A 166 17.96 14.84 -3.66
C GLU A 166 18.89 13.92 -2.87
N VAL A 167 18.39 12.82 -2.33
CA VAL A 167 19.16 11.93 -1.47
C VAL A 167 18.81 10.45 -1.70
N HIS A 168 19.84 9.65 -1.95
CA HIS A 168 19.75 8.19 -1.98
C HIS A 168 19.98 7.65 -0.57
N LEU A 169 18.93 7.10 0.05
CA LEU A 169 18.92 6.71 1.46
C LEU A 169 20.00 5.69 1.81
N GLY A 170 20.21 4.69 0.93
CA GLY A 170 21.18 3.63 1.18
C GLY A 170 22.65 4.04 1.12
N SER A 171 22.96 5.26 0.61
CA SER A 171 24.35 5.73 0.46
C SER A 171 24.62 7.07 1.14
N TRP A 172 23.61 7.73 1.70
CA TRP A 172 23.78 9.07 2.28
C TRP A 172 24.69 9.08 3.49
N ARG A 173 24.42 8.20 4.47
CA ARG A 173 25.25 7.98 5.67
C ARG A 173 25.23 6.52 6.08
N ARG A 174 26.24 6.14 6.86
CA ARG A 174 26.36 4.81 7.45
C ARG A 174 26.82 4.94 8.90
N HIS A 175 26.57 3.89 9.68
CA HIS A 175 27.18 3.72 10.98
C HIS A 175 28.71 3.56 10.86
N GLU A 176 29.42 3.75 11.98
CA GLU A 176 30.89 3.59 12.01
C GLU A 176 31.36 2.18 11.63
N ASP A 177 30.51 1.17 11.87
CA ASP A 177 30.78 -0.22 11.48
C ASP A 177 30.48 -0.51 9.99
N GLY A 178 30.02 0.51 9.23
CA GLY A 178 29.69 0.41 7.81
C GLY A 178 28.28 -0.09 7.54
N SER A 179 27.48 -0.43 8.55
CA SER A 179 26.08 -0.81 8.37
C SER A 179 25.21 0.35 7.92
N TYR A 180 24.06 0.04 7.30
CA TYR A 180 23.13 1.04 6.80
C TYR A 180 22.24 1.58 7.93
N PHE A 181 21.88 2.85 7.82
CA PHE A 181 20.83 3.42 8.65
C PHE A 181 19.48 2.83 8.27
N SER A 182 18.65 2.57 9.27
CA SER A 182 17.22 2.35 9.04
C SER A 182 16.55 3.64 8.56
N TYR A 183 15.34 3.55 8.02
CA TYR A 183 14.58 4.74 7.62
C TYR A 183 14.30 5.69 8.79
N ARG A 184 14.14 5.18 10.03
CA ARG A 184 13.96 6.02 11.23
C ARG A 184 15.22 6.78 11.57
N GLU A 185 16.36 6.12 11.66
CA GLU A 185 17.65 6.75 11.92
C GLU A 185 17.99 7.77 10.83
N THR A 186 17.73 7.43 9.57
CA THR A 186 17.90 8.38 8.46
C THR A 186 17.02 9.62 8.65
N ALA A 187 15.76 9.45 9.04
CA ALA A 187 14.87 10.59 9.25
C ALA A 187 15.31 11.49 10.42
N GLU A 188 15.82 10.90 11.51
CA GLU A 188 16.35 11.63 12.68
C GLU A 188 17.57 12.48 12.35
N GLU A 189 18.43 12.02 11.41
CA GLU A 189 19.62 12.72 10.97
C GLU A 189 19.37 13.69 9.80
N LEU A 190 18.52 13.27 8.84
CA LEU A 190 18.27 14.01 7.61
C LEU A 190 17.44 15.26 7.85
N ALA A 191 16.38 15.16 8.69
CA ALA A 191 15.47 16.27 8.89
C ALA A 191 16.16 17.51 9.50
N PRO A 192 16.96 17.42 10.57
CA PRO A 192 17.73 18.57 11.08
C PRO A 192 18.79 19.06 10.07
N TYR A 193 19.45 18.15 9.35
CA TYR A 193 20.45 18.53 8.36
C TYR A 193 19.86 19.42 7.24
N VAL A 194 18.79 18.95 6.57
CA VAL A 194 18.18 19.72 5.47
C VAL A 194 17.60 21.05 5.95
N LYS A 195 17.07 21.08 7.17
CA LYS A 195 16.58 22.31 7.80
C LYS A 195 17.70 23.30 8.06
N GLN A 196 18.83 22.84 8.60
CA GLN A 196 20.01 23.68 8.86
C GLN A 196 20.60 24.24 7.56
N MET A 197 20.63 23.43 6.51
CA MET A 197 21.15 23.83 5.21
C MET A 197 20.19 24.70 4.40
N GLY A 198 18.95 24.90 4.85
CA GLY A 198 17.95 25.75 4.21
C GLY A 198 17.26 25.13 3.00
N TYR A 199 17.27 23.81 2.87
CA TYR A 199 16.48 23.14 1.84
C TYR A 199 15.00 23.22 2.14
N THR A 200 14.19 23.38 1.10
CA THR A 200 12.73 23.49 1.20
C THR A 200 12.03 22.17 0.91
N HIS A 201 12.66 21.30 0.13
CA HIS A 201 12.13 20.02 -0.30
C HIS A 201 13.21 18.95 -0.19
N VAL A 202 12.78 17.72 0.01
CA VAL A 202 13.63 16.52 -0.04
C VAL A 202 13.04 15.57 -1.07
N GLU A 203 13.89 15.12 -2.00
CA GLU A 203 13.57 14.06 -2.93
C GLU A 203 14.29 12.79 -2.49
N LEU A 204 13.51 11.76 -2.16
CA LEU A 204 14.04 10.49 -1.67
C LEU A 204 14.16 9.49 -2.82
N MET A 205 15.37 9.03 -3.07
CA MET A 205 15.64 7.85 -3.89
C MET A 205 15.72 6.63 -2.96
N PRO A 206 14.76 5.69 -3.04
CA PRO A 206 14.68 4.52 -2.16
C PRO A 206 15.76 3.47 -2.46
#